data_50e23410a2100a8af2fd75989d6f58ef
#
_entry.id   50e23410a2100a8af2fd75989d6f58ef
#
_cell.length_a   1.000
_cell.length_b   1.000
_cell.length_c   1.000
_cell.angle_alpha   90.00
_cell.angle_beta   90.00
_cell.angle_gamma   90.00
#
_symmetry.space_group_name_H-M   'P 1'
#
loop_
_entity.id
_entity.type
_entity.pdbx_description
1 polymer ?
#
loop_
_entity_poly.entity_id
_entity_poly.type
_entity_poly.pdbx_seq_one_letter_code
_entity_poly.pdbx_strand_id
1 'polypeptide(L)'
;IGTSPSVGVLVMPAIYQAVKQHAPQLLIRNVPVTDPETQLAQFQTDLIIDGNSFTARALGHNVLYTDTLALVCRQAHPALSAPLTPENLRHYEHATFMSEGQGQDPLRQRIDELFPDRPISFSSYNMFTLAALIGSSDLLCIMPVRLFTLLQKCWPLESIPLSQLTTESIEISLHYNKLSLRDPVLENVINVIRQTF
;
A
#
# COMPACT_ATOMS: atom_id res chain seq x y z
N ILE A 1 -4.70 1.62 -14.95
CA ILE A 1 -4.32 2.12 -13.64
C ILE A 1 -3.25 1.20 -13.07
N GLY A 2 -2.09 1.74 -12.70
CA GLY A 2 -1.02 1.03 -12.00
C GLY A 2 -1.21 1.10 -10.49
N THR A 3 -1.01 -0.03 -9.80
CA THR A 3 -1.00 -0.08 -8.33
C THR A 3 -0.04 -1.16 -7.84
N SER A 4 0.49 -1.01 -6.63
CA SER A 4 1.03 -2.17 -5.92
C SER A 4 -0.11 -3.11 -5.50
N PRO A 5 0.14 -4.40 -5.24
CA PRO A 5 -0.91 -5.34 -4.82
C PRO A 5 -1.66 -4.89 -3.56
N SER A 6 -0.93 -4.35 -2.57
CA SER A 6 -1.51 -3.88 -1.30
C SER A 6 -2.38 -2.63 -1.45
N VAL A 7 -2.04 -1.72 -2.34
CA VAL A 7 -2.84 -0.53 -2.65
C VAL A 7 -4.04 -0.91 -3.52
N GLY A 8 -3.81 -1.72 -4.56
CA GLY A 8 -4.85 -2.11 -5.50
C GLY A 8 -6.06 -2.77 -4.83
N VAL A 9 -5.84 -3.68 -3.89
CA VAL A 9 -6.95 -4.35 -3.18
C VAL A 9 -7.80 -3.37 -2.34
N LEU A 10 -7.21 -2.28 -1.89
CA LEU A 10 -7.89 -1.25 -1.08
C LEU A 10 -8.68 -0.25 -1.93
N VAL A 11 -8.11 0.17 -3.07
CA VAL A 11 -8.68 1.30 -3.84
C VAL A 11 -9.50 0.87 -5.04
N MET A 12 -9.13 -0.23 -5.73
CA MET A 12 -9.76 -0.61 -7.00
C MET A 12 -11.27 -0.92 -6.90
N PRO A 13 -11.81 -1.53 -5.82
CA PRO A 13 -13.25 -1.74 -5.73
C PRO A 13 -14.06 -0.44 -5.77
N ALA A 14 -13.65 0.58 -5.00
CA ALA A 14 -14.31 1.88 -4.96
C ALA A 14 -14.13 2.64 -6.29
N ILE A 15 -12.92 2.66 -6.85
CA ILE A 15 -12.62 3.26 -8.15
C ILE A 15 -13.47 2.63 -9.25
N TYR A 16 -13.52 1.30 -9.30
CA TYR A 16 -14.32 0.60 -10.31
C TYR A 16 -15.78 1.04 -10.26
N GLN A 17 -16.38 1.03 -9.08
CA GLN A 17 -17.77 1.43 -8.91
C GLN A 17 -18.01 2.89 -9.34
N ALA A 18 -17.18 3.81 -8.84
CA ALA A 18 -17.32 5.24 -9.13
C ALA A 18 -17.13 5.54 -10.64
N VAL A 19 -16.06 4.99 -11.24
CA VAL A 19 -15.79 5.23 -12.68
C VAL A 19 -16.87 4.60 -13.55
N LYS A 20 -17.38 3.42 -13.22
CA LYS A 20 -18.45 2.77 -14.01
C LYS A 20 -19.79 3.48 -13.94
N GLN A 21 -20.07 4.21 -12.87
CA GLN A 21 -21.26 5.06 -12.79
C GLN A 21 -21.19 6.24 -13.78
N HIS A 22 -20.00 6.80 -14.02
CA HIS A 22 -19.80 7.97 -14.87
C HIS A 22 -19.41 7.61 -16.31
N ALA A 23 -18.71 6.49 -16.50
CA ALA A 23 -18.20 6.04 -17.79
C ALA A 23 -18.36 4.49 -17.93
N PRO A 24 -19.60 3.99 -18.10
CA PRO A 24 -19.88 2.54 -18.07
C PRO A 24 -19.17 1.75 -19.17
N GLN A 25 -18.85 2.40 -20.30
CA GLN A 25 -18.16 1.76 -21.44
C GLN A 25 -16.64 1.65 -21.26
N LEU A 26 -16.07 2.35 -20.27
CA LEU A 26 -14.62 2.39 -20.10
C LEU A 26 -14.09 1.05 -19.60
N LEU A 27 -13.09 0.48 -20.28
CA LEU A 27 -12.36 -0.68 -19.78
C LEU A 27 -11.29 -0.23 -18.79
N ILE A 28 -11.38 -0.71 -17.57
CA ILE A 28 -10.37 -0.47 -16.54
C ILE A 28 -9.45 -1.70 -16.45
N ARG A 29 -8.15 -1.46 -16.60
CA ARG A 29 -7.11 -2.47 -16.38
C ARG A 29 -6.27 -2.07 -15.18
N ASN A 30 -6.08 -2.99 -14.23
CA ASN A 30 -5.10 -2.84 -13.17
C ASN A 30 -3.81 -3.54 -13.57
N VAL A 31 -2.69 -2.81 -13.53
CA VAL A 31 -1.38 -3.30 -13.97
C VAL A 31 -0.34 -3.11 -12.88
N PRO A 32 0.73 -3.94 -12.84
CA PRO A 32 1.81 -3.75 -11.88
C PRO A 32 2.58 -2.45 -12.13
N VAL A 33 3.12 -1.89 -11.07
CA VAL A 33 4.01 -0.73 -11.11
C VAL A 33 5.45 -1.22 -10.96
N THR A 34 6.25 -1.00 -11.99
CA THR A 34 7.66 -1.44 -12.02
C THR A 34 8.63 -0.26 -12.07
N ASP A 35 8.32 0.75 -12.89
CA ASP A 35 9.04 2.02 -13.00
C ASP A 35 7.98 3.12 -13.19
N PRO A 36 7.45 3.67 -12.10
CA PRO A 36 6.29 4.56 -12.14
C PRO A 36 6.53 5.84 -12.94
N GLU A 37 7.70 6.47 -12.80
CA GLU A 37 8.01 7.70 -13.54
C GLU A 37 8.05 7.44 -15.05
N THR A 38 8.74 6.39 -15.47
CA THR A 38 8.81 6.00 -16.88
C THR A 38 7.45 5.57 -17.42
N GLN A 39 6.72 4.76 -16.66
CA GLN A 39 5.38 4.31 -17.08
C GLN A 39 4.42 5.47 -17.34
N LEU A 40 4.43 6.52 -16.48
CA LEU A 40 3.62 7.71 -16.69
C LEU A 40 4.19 8.64 -17.78
N ALA A 41 5.50 8.85 -17.80
CA ALA A 41 6.13 9.75 -18.77
C ALA A 41 5.97 9.26 -20.20
N GLN A 42 6.02 7.95 -20.41
CA GLN A 42 5.87 7.31 -21.72
C GLN A 42 4.44 6.83 -22.04
N PHE A 43 3.45 7.20 -21.22
CA PHE A 43 2.05 6.81 -21.38
C PHE A 43 1.82 5.29 -21.47
N GLN A 44 2.70 4.49 -20.84
CA GLN A 44 2.51 3.05 -20.71
C GLN A 44 1.38 2.72 -19.73
N THR A 45 1.14 3.63 -18.77
CA THR A 45 0.06 3.59 -17.80
C THR A 45 -0.52 4.99 -17.67
N ASP A 46 -1.86 5.12 -17.72
CA ASP A 46 -2.52 6.42 -17.68
C ASP A 46 -2.46 7.06 -16.29
N LEU A 47 -2.66 6.23 -15.26
CA LEU A 47 -2.75 6.63 -13.85
C LEU A 47 -2.00 5.63 -12.98
N ILE A 48 -1.30 6.11 -11.94
CA ILE A 48 -0.68 5.27 -10.91
C ILE A 48 -1.19 5.71 -9.55
N ILE A 49 -1.52 4.74 -8.68
CA ILE A 49 -1.91 5.00 -7.30
C ILE A 49 -0.97 4.24 -6.39
N ASP A 50 -0.16 4.95 -5.65
CA ASP A 50 0.81 4.39 -4.71
C ASP A 50 1.29 5.42 -3.67
N GLY A 51 2.26 5.02 -2.85
CA GLY A 51 2.92 5.86 -1.85
C GLY A 51 4.18 6.56 -2.34
N ASN A 52 4.49 6.54 -3.63
CA ASN A 52 5.66 7.24 -4.16
C ASN A 52 5.46 8.76 -4.22
N SER A 53 6.56 9.49 -4.15
CA SER A 53 6.60 10.91 -4.49
C SER A 53 7.49 11.11 -5.71
N PHE A 54 6.97 11.82 -6.72
CA PHE A 54 7.70 12.10 -7.96
C PHE A 54 8.10 13.56 -8.04
N THR A 55 9.32 13.83 -8.49
CA THR A 55 9.86 15.19 -8.66
C THR A 55 9.74 15.71 -10.08
N ALA A 56 9.39 14.85 -11.04
CA ALA A 56 9.28 15.22 -12.44
C ALA A 56 8.15 16.25 -12.67
N ARG A 57 8.50 17.42 -13.21
CA ARG A 57 7.56 18.55 -13.44
C ARG A 57 6.38 18.19 -14.36
N ALA A 58 6.56 17.21 -15.24
CA ALA A 58 5.52 16.72 -16.15
C ALA A 58 4.42 15.93 -15.44
N LEU A 59 4.71 15.43 -14.24
CA LEU A 59 3.76 14.62 -13.48
C LEU A 59 2.95 15.51 -12.54
N GLY A 60 1.68 15.16 -12.38
CA GLY A 60 0.77 15.70 -11.38
C GLY A 60 0.45 14.62 -10.35
N HIS A 61 0.09 15.05 -9.15
CA HIS A 61 -0.40 14.14 -8.12
C HIS A 61 -1.53 14.77 -7.31
N ASN A 62 -2.33 13.90 -6.70
CA ASN A 62 -3.34 14.27 -5.72
C ASN A 62 -3.32 13.23 -4.61
N VAL A 63 -3.16 13.68 -3.38
CA VAL A 63 -3.30 12.80 -2.21
C VAL A 63 -4.75 12.31 -2.15
N LEU A 64 -4.93 10.99 -2.09
CA LEU A 64 -6.24 10.36 -1.94
C LEU A 64 -6.57 10.13 -0.47
N TYR A 65 -5.63 9.55 0.27
CA TYR A 65 -5.78 9.34 1.70
C TYR A 65 -4.42 9.17 2.38
N THR A 66 -4.43 9.30 3.70
CA THR A 66 -3.33 8.93 4.57
C THR A 66 -3.67 7.67 5.35
N ASP A 67 -2.66 6.87 5.69
CA ASP A 67 -2.78 5.68 6.53
C ASP A 67 -1.66 5.66 7.57
N THR A 68 -1.85 4.90 8.63
CA THR A 68 -0.86 4.68 9.67
C THR A 68 -0.39 3.23 9.67
N LEU A 69 0.69 2.94 10.39
CA LEU A 69 1.24 1.59 10.51
C LEU A 69 0.73 0.88 11.76
N ALA A 70 0.56 -0.42 11.66
CA ALA A 70 0.33 -1.32 12.78
C ALA A 70 1.29 -2.50 12.72
N LEU A 71 1.64 -3.01 13.89
CA LEU A 71 2.26 -4.30 14.06
C LEU A 71 1.17 -5.36 14.04
N VAL A 72 1.25 -6.32 13.14
CA VAL A 72 0.24 -7.37 12.92
C VAL A 72 0.81 -8.73 13.29
N CYS A 73 0.03 -9.52 13.99
CA CYS A 73 0.36 -10.85 14.45
C CYS A 73 -0.88 -11.76 14.43
N ARG A 74 -0.71 -13.05 14.73
CA ARG A 74 -1.84 -13.94 14.99
C ARG A 74 -2.59 -13.56 16.26
N GLN A 75 -3.80 -14.05 16.41
CA GLN A 75 -4.55 -13.99 17.67
C GLN A 75 -3.79 -14.68 18.80
N ALA A 76 -3.89 -14.09 20.00
CA ALA A 76 -3.20 -14.56 21.21
C ALA A 76 -1.67 -14.69 21.05
N HIS A 77 -1.05 -13.84 20.20
CA HIS A 77 0.41 -13.79 20.08
C HIS A 77 1.03 -13.21 21.37
N PRO A 78 2.19 -13.73 21.85
CA PRO A 78 2.86 -13.23 23.07
C PRO A 78 3.15 -11.72 23.04
N ALA A 79 3.46 -11.15 21.88
CA ALA A 79 3.71 -9.72 21.71
C ALA A 79 2.52 -8.82 22.09
N LEU A 80 1.28 -9.33 22.09
CA LEU A 80 0.09 -8.58 22.50
C LEU A 80 0.09 -8.24 24.01
N SER A 81 0.79 -9.03 24.83
CA SER A 81 0.90 -8.83 26.26
C SER A 81 2.22 -8.17 26.69
N ALA A 82 3.13 -7.92 25.77
CA ALA A 82 4.42 -7.29 26.02
C ALA A 82 4.33 -5.77 25.74
N PRO A 83 5.14 -4.96 26.44
CA PRO A 83 5.27 -3.53 26.09
C PRO A 83 5.79 -3.38 24.66
N LEU A 84 5.15 -2.50 23.88
CA LEU A 84 5.59 -2.20 22.53
C LEU A 84 6.82 -1.29 22.58
N THR A 85 8.01 -1.88 22.43
CA THR A 85 9.29 -1.18 22.35
C THR A 85 10.10 -1.68 21.17
N PRO A 86 11.03 -0.88 20.60
CA PRO A 86 11.92 -1.34 19.54
C PRO A 86 12.73 -2.58 19.95
N GLU A 87 13.10 -2.67 21.22
CA GLU A 87 13.84 -3.82 21.77
C GLU A 87 12.99 -5.09 21.75
N ASN A 88 11.72 -5.01 22.18
CA ASN A 88 10.82 -6.16 22.16
C ASN A 88 10.49 -6.63 20.73
N LEU A 89 10.47 -5.73 19.75
CA LEU A 89 10.28 -6.09 18.35
C LEU A 89 11.43 -6.96 17.80
N ARG A 90 12.65 -6.81 18.33
CA ARG A 90 13.81 -7.60 17.90
C ARG A 90 13.81 -9.04 18.41
N HIS A 91 12.99 -9.34 19.41
CA HIS A 91 12.89 -10.71 19.97
C HIS A 91 12.04 -11.65 19.11
N TYR A 92 11.28 -11.10 18.16
CA TYR A 92 10.42 -11.90 17.28
C TYR A 92 10.91 -11.81 15.83
N GLU A 93 10.75 -12.89 15.11
CA GLU A 93 10.99 -12.91 13.69
C GLU A 93 9.86 -12.18 12.94
N HIS A 94 10.20 -11.52 11.85
CA HIS A 94 9.27 -10.72 11.06
C HIS A 94 9.12 -11.27 9.64
N ALA A 95 7.89 -11.18 9.14
CA ALA A 95 7.59 -11.26 7.72
C ALA A 95 7.49 -9.85 7.11
N THR A 96 7.83 -9.70 5.84
CA THR A 96 7.76 -8.42 5.14
C THR A 96 7.28 -8.56 3.69
N PHE A 97 6.75 -7.47 3.14
CA PHE A 97 6.42 -7.39 1.73
C PHE A 97 7.67 -7.26 0.87
N MET A 98 7.59 -7.82 -0.35
CA MET A 98 8.53 -7.59 -1.44
C MET A 98 7.80 -6.90 -2.59
N SER A 99 8.43 -5.94 -3.26
CA SER A 99 7.96 -5.45 -4.56
C SER A 99 8.35 -6.41 -5.68
N GLU A 100 7.54 -6.52 -6.72
CA GLU A 100 7.81 -7.36 -7.90
C GLU A 100 8.83 -6.73 -8.88
N GLY A 101 9.22 -5.48 -8.70
CA GLY A 101 10.10 -4.74 -9.60
C GLY A 101 11.48 -4.47 -9.04
N GLN A 102 12.37 -3.92 -9.90
CA GLN A 102 13.68 -3.40 -9.47
C GLN A 102 13.54 -2.08 -8.66
N GLY A 103 12.33 -1.53 -8.56
CA GLY A 103 12.03 -0.34 -7.77
C GLY A 103 11.99 -0.65 -6.27
N GLN A 104 12.47 0.29 -5.47
CA GLN A 104 12.29 0.22 -4.03
C GLN A 104 10.80 0.44 -3.72
N ASP A 105 10.20 -0.44 -2.93
CA ASP A 105 8.88 -0.22 -2.35
C ASP A 105 9.02 0.88 -1.28
N PRO A 106 8.44 2.08 -1.49
CA PRO A 106 8.62 3.20 -0.55
C PRO A 106 8.11 2.87 0.85
N LEU A 107 7.02 2.09 0.92
CA LEU A 107 6.48 1.66 2.20
C LEU A 107 7.45 0.75 2.92
N ARG A 108 8.02 -0.25 2.23
CA ARG A 108 9.01 -1.14 2.82
C ARG A 108 10.25 -0.38 3.25
N GLN A 109 10.78 0.49 2.39
CA GLN A 109 11.94 1.32 2.73
C GLN A 109 11.66 2.13 4.00
N ARG A 110 10.49 2.76 4.09
CA ARG A 110 10.12 3.54 5.27
C ARG A 110 10.00 2.70 6.54
N ILE A 111 9.44 1.50 6.43
CA ILE A 111 9.38 0.55 7.55
C ILE A 111 10.78 0.11 7.98
N ASP A 112 11.68 -0.17 7.03
CA ASP A 112 13.06 -0.60 7.31
C ASP A 112 13.89 0.55 7.94
N GLU A 113 13.65 1.81 7.56
CA GLU A 113 14.25 2.98 8.21
C GLU A 113 13.78 3.18 9.66
N LEU A 114 12.49 2.98 9.92
CA LEU A 114 11.91 3.14 11.26
C LEU A 114 12.27 1.99 12.21
N PHE A 115 12.45 0.80 11.69
CA PHE A 115 12.67 -0.43 12.46
C PHE A 115 13.80 -1.27 11.84
N PRO A 116 15.06 -0.77 11.80
CA PRO A 116 16.14 -1.37 11.02
C PRO A 116 16.61 -2.74 11.54
N ASP A 117 16.50 -2.98 12.84
CA ASP A 117 17.13 -4.14 13.49
C ASP A 117 16.16 -5.32 13.70
N ARG A 118 14.99 -5.31 13.07
CA ARG A 118 14.05 -6.43 13.20
C ARG A 118 14.53 -7.62 12.35
N PRO A 119 14.58 -8.86 12.92
CA PRO A 119 15.01 -10.04 12.18
C PRO A 119 13.93 -10.44 11.16
N ILE A 120 14.23 -10.33 9.87
CA ILE A 120 13.34 -10.74 8.79
C ILE A 120 13.66 -12.20 8.43
N SER A 121 12.71 -13.11 8.65
CA SER A 121 12.84 -14.53 8.30
C SER A 121 12.01 -14.96 7.11
N PHE A 122 11.04 -14.11 6.70
CA PHE A 122 10.20 -14.39 5.54
C PHE A 122 9.88 -13.11 4.77
N SER A 123 9.83 -13.22 3.45
CA SER A 123 9.39 -12.13 2.58
C SER A 123 8.54 -12.66 1.42
N SER A 124 7.49 -11.91 1.04
CA SER A 124 6.62 -12.30 -0.07
C SER A 124 6.03 -11.06 -0.77
N TYR A 125 5.86 -11.15 -2.07
CA TYR A 125 5.09 -10.17 -2.85
C TYR A 125 3.57 -10.39 -2.73
N ASN A 126 3.15 -11.56 -2.24
CA ASN A 126 1.75 -11.93 -2.11
C ASN A 126 1.25 -11.67 -0.68
N MET A 127 0.37 -10.67 -0.53
CA MET A 127 -0.19 -10.29 0.77
C MET A 127 -1.04 -11.39 1.42
N PHE A 128 -1.69 -12.25 0.62
CA PHE A 128 -2.50 -13.35 1.15
C PHE A 128 -1.62 -14.45 1.72
N THR A 129 -0.48 -14.74 1.07
CA THR A 129 0.54 -15.65 1.63
C THR A 129 1.07 -15.12 2.96
N LEU A 130 1.38 -13.82 3.03
CA LEU A 130 1.81 -13.19 4.28
C LEU A 130 0.74 -13.29 5.37
N ALA A 131 -0.51 -12.94 5.06
CA ALA A 131 -1.60 -12.98 6.03
C ALA A 131 -1.86 -14.41 6.56
N ALA A 132 -1.84 -15.41 5.68
CA ALA A 132 -1.98 -16.82 6.06
C ALA A 132 -0.83 -17.28 6.96
N LEU A 133 0.40 -16.93 6.63
CA LEU A 133 1.59 -17.30 7.41
C LEU A 133 1.60 -16.61 8.78
N ILE A 134 1.33 -15.31 8.83
CA ILE A 134 1.24 -14.55 10.09
C ILE A 134 0.14 -15.13 10.98
N GLY A 135 -1.03 -15.42 10.42
CA GLY A 135 -2.15 -15.98 11.17
C GLY A 135 -1.92 -17.39 11.74
N SER A 136 -0.90 -18.11 11.26
CA SER A 136 -0.57 -19.50 11.65
C SER A 136 0.80 -19.65 12.29
N SER A 137 1.54 -18.57 12.56
CA SER A 137 2.89 -18.61 13.13
C SER A 137 3.12 -17.50 14.15
N ASP A 138 4.30 -17.47 14.78
CA ASP A 138 4.72 -16.40 15.68
C ASP A 138 5.47 -15.27 14.95
N LEU A 139 5.26 -15.12 13.64
CA LEU A 139 5.81 -14.02 12.87
C LEU A 139 5.03 -12.74 13.10
N LEU A 140 5.75 -11.64 13.19
CA LEU A 140 5.19 -10.29 13.18
C LEU A 140 5.30 -9.68 11.78
N CYS A 141 4.41 -8.76 11.46
CA CYS A 141 4.50 -7.98 10.23
C CYS A 141 4.06 -6.54 10.48
N ILE A 142 4.78 -5.57 9.93
CA ILE A 142 4.38 -4.18 9.94
C ILE A 142 3.68 -3.88 8.62
N MET A 143 2.45 -3.37 8.69
CA MET A 143 1.67 -3.03 7.51
C MET A 143 0.72 -1.85 7.76
N PRO A 144 0.17 -1.22 6.70
CA PRO A 144 -0.86 -0.19 6.83
C PRO A 144 -2.10 -0.71 7.55
N VAL A 145 -2.71 0.13 8.38
CA VAL A 145 -3.90 -0.22 9.18
C VAL A 145 -5.09 -0.59 8.29
N ARG A 146 -5.27 0.11 7.16
CA ARG A 146 -6.35 -0.23 6.21
C ARG A 146 -6.19 -1.62 5.62
N LEU A 147 -4.94 -2.02 5.30
CA LEU A 147 -4.66 -3.36 4.80
C LEU A 147 -4.94 -4.42 5.87
N PHE A 148 -4.47 -4.22 7.11
CA PHE A 148 -4.80 -5.08 8.23
C PHE A 148 -6.33 -5.22 8.40
N THR A 149 -7.07 -4.09 8.38
CA THR A 149 -8.54 -4.08 8.53
C THR A 149 -9.25 -4.91 7.46
N LEU A 150 -8.67 -5.00 6.26
CA LEU A 150 -9.18 -5.88 5.21
C LEU A 150 -8.84 -7.35 5.50
N LEU A 151 -7.56 -7.64 5.81
CA LEU A 151 -7.05 -9.00 5.95
C LEU A 151 -7.63 -9.73 7.18
N GLN A 152 -7.87 -9.04 8.29
CA GLN A 152 -8.46 -9.62 9.50
C GLN A 152 -9.87 -10.21 9.29
N LYS A 153 -10.56 -9.85 8.21
CA LYS A 153 -11.87 -10.42 7.86
C LYS A 153 -11.76 -11.88 7.40
N CYS A 154 -10.58 -12.30 6.94
CA CYS A 154 -10.34 -13.62 6.36
C CYS A 154 -9.34 -14.46 7.17
N TRP A 155 -8.50 -13.84 7.98
CA TRP A 155 -7.47 -14.50 8.78
C TRP A 155 -7.55 -14.10 10.25
N PRO A 156 -7.19 -15.00 11.18
CA PRO A 156 -7.21 -14.72 12.62
C PRO A 156 -6.04 -13.81 13.02
N LEU A 157 -6.10 -12.55 12.62
CA LEU A 157 -5.08 -11.54 12.86
C LEU A 157 -5.51 -10.57 13.94
N GLU A 158 -4.54 -10.09 14.71
CA GLU A 158 -4.65 -8.97 15.64
C GLU A 158 -3.56 -7.93 15.34
N SER A 159 -3.77 -6.70 15.80
CA SER A 159 -2.80 -5.64 15.59
C SER A 159 -2.55 -4.82 16.83
N ILE A 160 -1.32 -4.30 16.93
CA ILE A 160 -0.91 -3.32 17.90
C ILE A 160 -0.60 -2.02 17.14
N PRO A 161 -1.28 -0.90 17.44
CA PRO A 161 -0.98 0.38 16.80
C PRO A 161 0.47 0.80 17.09
N LEU A 162 1.20 1.21 16.07
CA LEU A 162 2.57 1.71 16.21
C LEU A 162 2.67 3.18 16.59
N SER A 163 1.55 3.83 16.90
CA SER A 163 1.49 5.25 17.27
C SER A 163 2.30 5.63 18.51
N GLN A 164 2.67 4.65 19.34
CA GLN A 164 3.58 4.87 20.48
C GLN A 164 5.06 4.95 20.07
N LEU A 165 5.43 4.40 18.93
CA LEU A 165 6.80 4.36 18.42
C LEU A 165 7.05 5.32 17.27
N THR A 166 6.00 5.67 16.53
CA THR A 166 6.10 6.58 15.40
C THR A 166 4.79 7.32 15.16
N THR A 167 4.88 8.59 14.79
CA THR A 167 3.75 9.41 14.31
C THR A 167 3.66 9.43 12.78
N GLU A 168 4.49 8.65 12.11
CA GLU A 168 4.54 8.60 10.66
C GLU A 168 3.23 8.12 10.07
N SER A 169 2.82 8.80 9.00
CA SER A 169 1.72 8.42 8.14
C SER A 169 2.22 8.17 6.73
N ILE A 170 1.52 7.32 6.01
CA ILE A 170 1.79 7.01 4.61
C ILE A 170 0.74 7.71 3.79
N GLU A 171 1.17 8.55 2.86
CA GLU A 171 0.29 9.18 1.89
C GLU A 171 0.15 8.28 0.67
N ILE A 172 -1.08 7.98 0.28
CA ILE A 172 -1.39 7.31 -0.98
C ILE A 172 -1.96 8.34 -1.94
N SER A 173 -1.28 8.47 -3.07
CA SER A 173 -1.56 9.50 -4.06
C SER A 173 -1.90 8.92 -5.42
N LEU A 174 -2.79 9.62 -6.14
CA LEU A 174 -3.05 9.44 -7.56
C LEU A 174 -2.04 10.25 -8.36
N HIS A 175 -1.29 9.59 -9.22
CA HIS A 175 -0.29 10.20 -10.10
C HIS A 175 -0.69 10.08 -11.56
N TYR A 176 -0.38 11.09 -12.35
CA TYR A 176 -0.69 11.14 -13.78
C TYR A 176 0.27 12.06 -14.53
N ASN A 177 0.40 11.85 -15.84
CA ASN A 177 1.06 12.83 -16.69
C ASN A 177 0.12 14.03 -16.88
N LYS A 178 0.61 15.26 -16.66
CA LYS A 178 -0.20 16.49 -16.84
C LYS A 178 -0.79 16.65 -18.24
N LEU A 179 -0.14 16.08 -19.26
CA LEU A 179 -0.68 16.05 -20.61
C LEU A 179 -1.96 15.22 -20.73
N SER A 180 -2.16 14.24 -19.86
CA SER A 180 -3.38 13.43 -19.80
C SER A 180 -4.63 14.26 -19.49
N LEU A 181 -4.49 15.44 -18.86
CA LEU A 181 -5.60 16.36 -18.61
C LEU A 181 -6.15 17.01 -19.90
N ARG A 182 -5.48 16.83 -21.04
CA ARG A 182 -6.00 17.25 -22.35
C ARG A 182 -7.04 16.29 -22.92
N ASP A 183 -7.08 15.06 -22.41
CA ASP A 183 -8.11 14.08 -22.72
C ASP A 183 -9.28 14.25 -21.73
N PRO A 184 -10.47 14.71 -22.18
CA PRO A 184 -11.61 14.93 -21.30
C PRO A 184 -12.07 13.67 -20.56
N VAL A 185 -11.85 12.48 -21.14
CA VAL A 185 -12.19 11.21 -20.50
C VAL A 185 -11.26 10.94 -19.30
N LEU A 186 -9.94 11.09 -19.50
CA LEU A 186 -8.99 10.92 -18.43
C LEU A 186 -9.13 12.00 -17.34
N GLU A 187 -9.35 13.25 -17.73
CA GLU A 187 -9.62 14.32 -16.75
C GLU A 187 -10.85 14.00 -15.89
N ASN A 188 -11.93 13.53 -16.51
CA ASN A 188 -13.13 13.13 -15.78
C ASN A 188 -12.84 11.95 -14.83
N VAL A 189 -12.12 10.93 -15.28
CA VAL A 189 -11.73 9.78 -14.44
C VAL A 189 -10.89 10.23 -13.23
N ILE A 190 -9.91 11.12 -13.43
CA ILE A 190 -9.08 11.69 -12.36
C ILE A 190 -9.98 12.40 -11.34
N ASN A 191 -10.92 13.23 -11.79
CA ASN A 191 -11.84 13.94 -10.92
C ASN A 191 -12.77 13.01 -10.14
N VAL A 192 -13.31 11.98 -10.79
CA VAL A 192 -14.14 10.94 -10.14
C VAL A 192 -13.34 10.21 -9.05
N ILE A 193 -12.09 9.81 -9.34
CA ILE A 193 -11.24 9.15 -8.36
C ILE A 193 -10.98 10.07 -7.15
N ARG A 194 -10.64 11.33 -7.39
CA ARG A 194 -10.40 12.33 -6.32
C ARG A 194 -11.61 12.57 -5.42
N GLN A 195 -12.82 12.42 -5.94
CA GLN A 195 -14.06 12.60 -5.18
C GLN A 195 -14.45 11.34 -4.41
N THR A 196 -13.84 10.21 -4.71
CA THR A 196 -14.15 8.91 -4.10
C THR A 196 -13.44 8.71 -2.76
N PHE A 197 -12.32 9.41 -2.55
CA PHE A 197 -11.47 9.32 -1.35
C PHE A 197 -11.35 10.66 -0.64
#